data_a3d733aebdc68d5e4a013e7dd37d9b21
#
_entry.id   a3d733aebdc68d5e4a013e7dd37d9b21
#
_cell.length_a   1.000
_cell.length_b   1.000
_cell.length_c   1.000
_cell.angle_alpha   90.00
_cell.angle_beta   90.00
_cell.angle_gamma   90.00
#
_symmetry.space_group_name_H-M   'P 1'
#
loop_
_entity.id
_entity.type
_entity.pdbx_description
1 polymer ?
#
loop_
_entity_poly.entity_id
_entity_poly.type
_entity_poly.pdbx_seq_one_letter_code
_entity_poly.pdbx_strand_id
1 'polypeptide(L)'
;VDLAGDAVTGAMIEEILAAGRALLAHPVELFDGVEDTLRALAAMAPLVLVTKGDLLHQESKLAASGLGDLFSGIEIVSDKKADTFRALFERHGIDAHRTVMAGDSMRSDILPALEAGAWAAFIPQAGAWSHEGAAAPEGHPRFVQLDRLGQLTGWIEKLG
;
A
#
# COMPACT_ATOMS: atom_id res chain seq x y z
N VAL A 1 8.75 -22.89 -24.70
CA VAL A 1 9.91 -23.63 -24.17
C VAL A 1 9.40 -24.47 -23.02
N ASP A 2 9.38 -25.78 -23.20
CA ASP A 2 8.99 -26.72 -22.16
C ASP A 2 10.16 -26.86 -21.17
N LEU A 3 10.09 -26.07 -20.06
CA LEU A 3 11.15 -26.01 -19.06
C LEU A 3 11.10 -27.17 -18.04
N ALA A 4 10.00 -27.91 -17.99
CA ALA A 4 9.79 -28.95 -16.97
C ALA A 4 9.76 -30.38 -17.57
N GLY A 5 9.58 -30.53 -18.89
CA GLY A 5 9.48 -31.82 -19.56
C GLY A 5 8.46 -32.75 -18.92
N ASP A 6 8.66 -34.07 -19.03
CA ASP A 6 7.79 -35.12 -18.46
C ASP A 6 7.90 -35.23 -16.92
N ALA A 7 8.66 -34.36 -16.25
CA ALA A 7 8.84 -34.40 -14.80
C ALA A 7 7.65 -33.83 -14.00
N VAL A 8 6.77 -33.03 -14.62
CA VAL A 8 5.61 -32.45 -13.96
C VAL A 8 4.44 -33.42 -13.95
N THR A 9 4.06 -33.87 -12.77
CA THR A 9 2.91 -34.78 -12.56
C THR A 9 1.66 -34.00 -12.18
N GLY A 10 0.47 -34.59 -12.44
CA GLY A 10 -0.78 -34.01 -11.98
C GLY A 10 -0.81 -33.78 -10.45
N ALA A 11 -0.22 -34.67 -9.68
CA ALA A 11 -0.11 -34.52 -8.23
C ALA A 11 0.71 -33.28 -7.81
N MET A 12 1.83 -32.99 -8.49
CA MET A 12 2.62 -31.80 -8.24
C MET A 12 1.84 -30.51 -8.54
N ILE A 13 1.04 -30.52 -9.61
CA ILE A 13 0.17 -29.40 -9.96
C ILE A 13 -0.89 -29.19 -8.87
N GLU A 14 -1.52 -30.28 -8.40
CA GLU A 14 -2.51 -30.22 -7.31
C GLU A 14 -1.90 -29.69 -6.00
N GLU A 15 -0.70 -30.11 -5.64
CA GLU A 15 0.02 -29.59 -4.46
C GLU A 15 0.32 -28.10 -4.59
N ILE A 16 0.79 -27.63 -5.75
CA ILE A 16 1.06 -26.19 -5.99
C ILE A 16 -0.24 -25.39 -5.89
N LEU A 17 -1.34 -25.89 -6.50
CA LEU A 17 -2.63 -25.22 -6.44
C LEU A 17 -3.21 -25.22 -5.01
N ALA A 18 -3.03 -26.30 -4.25
CA ALA A 18 -3.45 -26.37 -2.86
C ALA A 18 -2.66 -25.40 -1.98
N ALA A 19 -1.34 -25.33 -2.15
CA ALA A 19 -0.48 -24.36 -1.46
C ALA A 19 -0.87 -22.91 -1.82
N GLY A 20 -1.14 -22.64 -3.09
CA GLY A 20 -1.61 -21.32 -3.55
C GLY A 20 -2.95 -20.94 -2.90
N ARG A 21 -3.93 -21.86 -2.86
CA ARG A 21 -5.20 -21.63 -2.17
C ARG A 21 -5.04 -21.41 -0.68
N ALA A 22 -4.15 -22.14 -0.02
CA ALA A 22 -3.86 -21.97 1.41
C ALA A 22 -3.25 -20.59 1.70
N LEU A 23 -2.35 -20.10 0.84
CA LEU A 23 -1.79 -18.74 0.93
C LEU A 23 -2.87 -17.65 0.77
N LEU A 24 -3.80 -17.84 -0.18
CA LEU A 24 -4.90 -16.90 -0.40
C LEU A 24 -5.92 -16.91 0.75
N ALA A 25 -6.09 -18.04 1.43
CA ALA A 25 -6.99 -18.19 2.58
C ALA A 25 -6.33 -17.81 3.93
N HIS A 26 -5.06 -17.37 3.91
CA HIS A 26 -4.37 -16.99 5.13
C HIS A 26 -5.10 -15.81 5.80
N PRO A 27 -5.34 -15.88 7.12
CA PRO A 27 -6.01 -14.79 7.84
C PRO A 27 -5.20 -13.49 7.72
N VAL A 28 -5.92 -12.38 7.59
CA VAL A 28 -5.30 -11.05 7.61
C VAL A 28 -5.02 -10.69 9.08
N GLU A 29 -3.75 -10.60 9.42
CA GLU A 29 -3.32 -10.11 10.73
C GLU A 29 -2.98 -8.63 10.62
N LEU A 30 -3.63 -7.82 11.44
CA LEU A 30 -3.36 -6.38 11.49
C LEU A 30 -2.15 -6.11 12.38
N PHE A 31 -1.34 -5.14 12.00
CA PHE A 31 -0.30 -4.63 12.89
C PHE A 31 -0.92 -3.92 14.10
N ASP A 32 -0.23 -3.95 15.23
CA ASP A 32 -0.67 -3.30 16.46
C ASP A 32 -0.98 -1.81 16.25
N GLY A 33 -2.17 -1.39 16.68
CA GLY A 33 -2.62 0.01 16.64
C GLY A 33 -2.99 0.54 15.25
N VAL A 34 -3.03 -0.30 14.21
CA VAL A 34 -3.42 0.10 12.84
C VAL A 34 -4.86 0.63 12.82
N GLU A 35 -5.80 -0.09 13.43
CA GLU A 35 -7.20 0.31 13.44
C GLU A 35 -7.41 1.67 14.14
N ASP A 36 -6.84 1.85 15.32
CA ASP A 36 -6.94 3.11 16.08
C ASP A 36 -6.33 4.27 15.30
N THR A 37 -5.19 4.04 14.65
CA THR A 37 -4.53 5.05 13.82
C THR A 37 -5.38 5.43 12.61
N LEU A 38 -5.95 4.47 11.91
CA LEU A 38 -6.81 4.73 10.75
C LEU A 38 -8.10 5.45 11.16
N ARG A 39 -8.69 5.12 12.31
CA ARG A 39 -9.86 5.85 12.86
C ARG A 39 -9.51 7.31 13.16
N ALA A 40 -8.35 7.56 13.77
CA ALA A 40 -7.88 8.91 14.05
C ALA A 40 -7.65 9.69 12.75
N LEU A 41 -7.01 9.08 11.75
CA LEU A 41 -6.78 9.70 10.44
C LEU A 41 -8.09 9.97 9.69
N ALA A 42 -9.05 9.04 9.72
CA ALA A 42 -10.36 9.21 9.09
C ALA A 42 -11.18 10.36 9.70
N ALA A 43 -10.93 10.69 10.97
CA ALA A 43 -11.52 11.87 11.62
C ALA A 43 -10.86 13.19 11.17
N MET A 44 -9.63 13.14 10.62
CA MET A 44 -8.89 14.32 10.15
C MET A 44 -9.12 14.61 8.67
N ALA A 45 -9.18 13.55 7.83
CA ALA A 45 -9.29 13.66 6.38
C ALA A 45 -9.89 12.39 5.75
N PRO A 46 -10.49 12.47 4.56
CA PRO A 46 -10.87 11.28 3.79
C PRO A 46 -9.67 10.38 3.51
N LEU A 47 -9.83 9.08 3.72
CA LEU A 47 -8.81 8.08 3.44
C LEU A 47 -9.11 7.37 2.11
N VAL A 48 -8.10 7.22 1.28
CA VAL A 48 -8.17 6.42 0.06
C VAL A 48 -7.12 5.30 0.14
N LEU A 49 -7.58 4.06 0.07
CA LEU A 49 -6.67 2.92 -0.03
C LEU A 49 -6.18 2.78 -1.47
N VAL A 50 -4.87 2.83 -1.67
CA VAL A 50 -4.24 2.59 -2.98
C VAL A 50 -3.39 1.33 -2.90
N THR A 51 -3.79 0.28 -3.58
CA THR A 51 -3.07 -1.00 -3.58
C THR A 51 -2.81 -1.51 -4.99
N LYS A 52 -1.78 -2.34 -5.15
CA LYS A 52 -1.42 -3.00 -6.40
C LYS A 52 -1.68 -4.49 -6.30
N GLY A 53 -2.27 -5.07 -7.33
CA GLY A 53 -2.47 -6.52 -7.41
C GLY A 53 -3.77 -6.93 -8.09
N ASP A 54 -4.14 -8.19 -7.89
CA ASP A 54 -5.40 -8.73 -8.37
C ASP A 54 -6.59 -8.15 -7.59
N LEU A 55 -7.62 -7.71 -8.32
CA LEU A 55 -8.80 -7.05 -7.76
C LEU A 55 -9.46 -7.88 -6.66
N LEU A 56 -9.84 -9.13 -7.00
CA LEU A 56 -10.57 -10.00 -6.08
C LEU A 56 -9.77 -10.31 -4.82
N HIS A 57 -8.46 -10.49 -4.97
CA HIS A 57 -7.58 -10.77 -3.85
C HIS A 57 -7.45 -9.56 -2.91
N GLN A 58 -7.30 -8.34 -3.45
CA GLN A 58 -7.19 -7.14 -2.62
C GLN A 58 -8.52 -6.80 -1.93
N GLU A 59 -9.66 -6.96 -2.63
CA GLU A 59 -10.99 -6.79 -2.03
C GLU A 59 -11.23 -7.81 -0.90
N SER A 60 -10.86 -9.09 -1.11
CA SER A 60 -10.99 -10.13 -0.08
C SER A 60 -10.16 -9.82 1.16
N LYS A 61 -8.93 -9.34 0.98
CA LYS A 61 -8.05 -8.92 2.10
C LYS A 61 -8.65 -7.74 2.87
N LEU A 62 -9.15 -6.74 2.17
CA LEU A 62 -9.77 -5.59 2.82
C LEU A 62 -11.02 -5.99 3.59
N ALA A 63 -11.88 -6.83 3.00
CA ALA A 63 -13.05 -7.36 3.69
C ALA A 63 -12.66 -8.17 4.95
N ALA A 64 -11.65 -9.04 4.84
CA ALA A 64 -11.16 -9.84 5.97
C ALA A 64 -10.51 -8.98 7.07
N SER A 65 -9.95 -7.81 6.73
CA SER A 65 -9.37 -6.90 7.70
C SER A 65 -10.40 -6.18 8.57
N GLY A 66 -11.66 -6.08 8.13
CA GLY A 66 -12.70 -5.29 8.79
C GLY A 66 -12.52 -3.77 8.72
N LEU A 67 -11.52 -3.27 7.96
CA LEU A 67 -11.16 -1.85 7.90
C LEU A 67 -11.80 -1.09 6.73
N GLY A 68 -12.57 -1.77 5.89
CA GLY A 68 -13.13 -1.21 4.66
C GLY A 68 -13.91 0.08 4.86
N ASP A 69 -14.71 0.16 5.92
CA ASP A 69 -15.57 1.32 6.22
C ASP A 69 -14.79 2.59 6.62
N LEU A 70 -13.50 2.47 6.91
CA LEU A 70 -12.65 3.62 7.23
C LEU A 70 -12.15 4.36 5.98
N PHE A 71 -12.26 3.74 4.81
CA PHE A 71 -11.82 4.32 3.54
C PHE A 71 -12.99 4.91 2.77
N SER A 72 -12.85 6.15 2.35
CA SER A 72 -13.79 6.85 1.47
C SER A 72 -13.65 6.43 0.00
N GLY A 73 -12.55 5.78 -0.36
CA GLY A 73 -12.26 5.25 -1.69
C GLY A 73 -11.24 4.13 -1.65
N ILE A 74 -11.37 3.20 -2.61
CA ILE A 74 -10.45 2.06 -2.77
C ILE A 74 -10.02 2.04 -4.23
N GLU A 75 -8.73 2.13 -4.46
CA GLU A 75 -8.11 2.12 -5.78
C GLU A 75 -7.15 0.96 -5.92
N ILE A 76 -7.53 0.00 -6.74
CA ILE A 76 -6.69 -1.14 -7.08
C ILE A 76 -6.09 -0.89 -8.45
N VAL A 77 -4.78 -0.70 -8.49
CA VAL A 77 -4.05 -0.27 -9.68
C VAL A 77 -3.07 -1.33 -10.15
N SER A 78 -2.77 -1.35 -11.44
CA SER A 78 -1.76 -2.26 -12.00
C SER A 78 -0.34 -1.79 -11.69
N ASP A 79 -0.14 -0.49 -11.51
CA ASP A 79 1.16 0.13 -11.25
C ASP A 79 0.97 1.42 -10.45
N LYS A 80 1.95 1.76 -9.60
CA LYS A 80 2.00 2.98 -8.82
C LYS A 80 3.11 3.88 -9.36
N LYS A 81 2.78 4.66 -10.39
CA LYS A 81 3.66 5.68 -11.00
C LYS A 81 3.10 7.09 -10.72
N ALA A 82 3.89 8.11 -10.97
CA ALA A 82 3.47 9.50 -10.78
C ALA A 82 2.18 9.82 -11.56
N ASP A 83 2.06 9.35 -12.80
CA ASP A 83 0.86 9.56 -13.62
C ASP A 83 -0.36 8.83 -13.05
N THR A 84 -0.17 7.65 -12.44
CA THR A 84 -1.24 6.95 -11.73
C THR A 84 -1.74 7.80 -10.56
N PHE A 85 -0.85 8.36 -9.74
CA PHE A 85 -1.24 9.24 -8.63
C PHE A 85 -1.91 10.52 -9.13
N ARG A 86 -1.41 11.16 -10.20
CA ARG A 86 -2.06 12.35 -10.79
C ARG A 86 -3.48 12.03 -11.24
N ALA A 87 -3.68 10.90 -11.93
CA ALA A 87 -5.01 10.46 -12.36
C ALA A 87 -5.94 10.14 -11.18
N LEU A 88 -5.42 9.57 -10.09
CA LEU A 88 -6.17 9.35 -8.85
C LEU A 88 -6.59 10.67 -8.21
N PHE A 89 -5.68 11.64 -8.10
CA PHE A 89 -5.98 12.95 -7.53
C PHE A 89 -7.07 13.66 -8.34
N GLU A 90 -6.97 13.63 -9.67
CA GLU A 90 -7.98 14.21 -10.56
C GLU A 90 -9.34 13.51 -10.39
N ARG A 91 -9.38 12.17 -10.40
CA ARG A 91 -10.61 11.37 -10.26
C ARG A 91 -11.35 11.67 -8.96
N HIS A 92 -10.62 11.80 -7.86
CA HIS A 92 -11.18 12.08 -6.54
C HIS A 92 -11.33 13.57 -6.23
N GLY A 93 -10.96 14.46 -7.15
CA GLY A 93 -10.98 15.91 -6.92
C GLY A 93 -10.05 16.37 -5.80
N ILE A 94 -8.90 15.69 -5.66
CA ILE A 94 -7.94 15.87 -4.56
C ILE A 94 -6.84 16.83 -5.01
N ASP A 95 -6.52 17.83 -4.16
CA ASP A 95 -5.32 18.65 -4.32
C ASP A 95 -4.07 17.87 -3.86
N ALA A 96 -3.16 17.62 -4.79
CA ALA A 96 -1.91 16.91 -4.49
C ALA A 96 -1.13 17.56 -3.34
N HIS A 97 -1.07 18.90 -3.27
CA HIS A 97 -0.34 19.62 -2.23
C HIS A 97 -0.95 19.50 -0.83
N ARG A 98 -2.19 19.04 -0.75
CA ARG A 98 -2.93 18.77 0.51
C ARG A 98 -3.10 17.28 0.78
N THR A 99 -2.39 16.45 0.05
CA THR A 99 -2.48 14.99 0.14
C THR A 99 -1.20 14.40 0.73
N VAL A 100 -1.36 13.40 1.56
CA VAL A 100 -0.27 12.59 2.11
C VAL A 100 -0.41 11.17 1.60
N MET A 101 0.63 10.63 0.97
CA MET A 101 0.79 9.20 0.71
C MET A 101 1.61 8.58 1.84
N ALA A 102 1.06 7.59 2.51
CA ALA A 102 1.78 6.78 3.49
C ALA A 102 1.94 5.35 2.95
N GLY A 103 3.15 4.81 2.99
CA GLY A 103 3.42 3.48 2.46
C GLY A 103 4.80 2.94 2.84
N ASP A 104 5.01 1.65 2.57
CA ASP A 104 6.22 0.90 2.91
C ASP A 104 7.16 0.67 1.71
N SER A 105 6.76 1.08 0.51
CA SER A 105 7.61 0.99 -0.69
C SER A 105 8.10 2.37 -1.13
N MET A 106 9.42 2.59 -0.99
CA MET A 106 10.05 3.81 -1.49
C MET A 106 9.78 4.00 -2.98
N ARG A 107 9.92 2.94 -3.76
CA ARG A 107 9.79 2.95 -5.23
C ARG A 107 8.34 3.10 -5.70
N SER A 108 7.40 2.42 -5.05
CA SER A 108 6.02 2.34 -5.53
C SER A 108 5.08 3.34 -4.86
N ASP A 109 5.37 3.74 -3.61
CA ASP A 109 4.50 4.64 -2.85
C ASP A 109 5.06 6.05 -2.77
N ILE A 110 6.32 6.15 -2.33
CA ILE A 110 6.89 7.43 -1.89
C ILE A 110 7.34 8.31 -3.06
N LEU A 111 8.28 7.82 -3.86
CA LEU A 111 8.84 8.61 -4.95
C LEU A 111 7.78 9.04 -5.99
N PRO A 112 6.87 8.15 -6.43
CA PRO A 112 5.83 8.57 -7.38
C PRO A 112 4.83 9.57 -6.79
N ALA A 113 4.49 9.47 -5.50
CA ALA A 113 3.61 10.42 -4.84
C ALA A 113 4.24 11.80 -4.73
N LEU A 114 5.53 11.87 -4.34
CA LEU A 114 6.30 13.12 -4.32
C LEU A 114 6.38 13.76 -5.72
N GLU A 115 6.65 12.96 -6.75
CA GLU A 115 6.71 13.42 -8.14
C GLU A 115 5.33 13.91 -8.63
N ALA A 116 4.24 13.32 -8.12
CA ALA A 116 2.88 13.78 -8.39
C ALA A 116 2.49 15.03 -7.59
N GLY A 117 3.35 15.53 -6.69
CA GLY A 117 3.15 16.75 -5.92
C GLY A 117 2.63 16.55 -4.50
N ALA A 118 2.39 15.32 -4.06
CA ALA A 118 1.90 15.02 -2.71
C ALA A 118 3.00 15.10 -1.65
N TRP A 119 2.61 15.07 -0.39
CA TRP A 119 3.47 14.74 0.74
C TRP A 119 3.62 13.21 0.82
N ALA A 120 4.73 12.73 1.36
CA ALA A 120 4.97 11.31 1.48
C ALA A 120 5.59 10.92 2.82
N ALA A 121 5.00 9.93 3.47
CA ALA A 121 5.47 9.33 4.70
C ALA A 121 5.90 7.89 4.43
N PHE A 122 7.18 7.61 4.52
CA PHE A 122 7.74 6.27 4.39
C PHE A 122 7.70 5.56 5.74
N ILE A 123 7.10 4.36 5.77
CA ILE A 123 6.94 3.56 6.98
C ILE A 123 7.50 2.17 6.68
N PRO A 124 8.81 1.96 6.84
CA PRO A 124 9.44 0.68 6.50
C PRO A 124 8.89 -0.45 7.37
N GLN A 125 8.58 -1.58 6.76
CA GLN A 125 8.17 -2.79 7.46
C GLN A 125 9.39 -3.67 7.75
N ALA A 126 9.46 -4.23 8.96
CA ALA A 126 10.47 -5.21 9.31
C ALA A 126 10.30 -6.45 8.42
N GLY A 127 11.34 -6.83 7.67
CA GLY A 127 11.29 -7.95 6.72
C GLY A 127 10.82 -7.60 5.32
N ALA A 128 10.49 -6.35 5.02
CA ALA A 128 10.32 -5.92 3.63
C ALA A 128 11.62 -6.16 2.85
N TRP A 129 11.49 -6.77 1.67
CA TRP A 129 12.63 -7.16 0.85
C TRP A 129 13.46 -5.93 0.49
N SER A 130 14.70 -5.88 0.99
CA SER A 130 15.67 -4.81 0.74
C SER A 130 16.07 -4.64 -0.74
N HIS A 131 15.48 -5.41 -1.64
CA HIS A 131 15.75 -5.37 -3.08
C HIS A 131 15.00 -4.26 -3.86
N GLU A 132 14.10 -3.51 -3.24
CA GLU A 132 13.49 -2.35 -3.89
C GLU A 132 14.36 -1.08 -3.80
N GLY A 133 15.66 -1.23 -3.81
CA GLY A 133 16.78 -0.29 -3.63
C GLY A 133 16.67 1.12 -4.24
N ALA A 134 15.55 1.81 -4.03
CA ALA A 134 15.45 3.23 -4.30
C ALA A 134 15.95 4.01 -3.07
N ALA A 135 16.86 4.96 -3.30
CA ALA A 135 17.35 5.81 -2.23
C ALA A 135 16.24 6.72 -1.70
N ALA A 136 16.23 6.93 -0.38
CA ALA A 136 15.34 7.91 0.22
C ALA A 136 15.66 9.33 -0.31
N PRO A 137 14.66 10.17 -0.56
CA PRO A 137 14.86 11.54 -1.04
C PRO A 137 15.27 12.46 0.12
N GLU A 138 16.49 12.26 0.64
CA GLU A 138 17.02 13.01 1.77
C GLU A 138 16.91 14.51 1.54
N GLY A 139 16.41 15.24 2.55
CA GLY A 139 16.22 16.69 2.47
C GLY A 139 15.02 17.16 1.63
N HIS A 140 14.21 16.27 1.09
CA HIS A 140 13.01 16.69 0.37
C HIS A 140 11.98 17.29 1.34
N PRO A 141 11.47 18.52 1.12
CA PRO A 141 10.64 19.23 2.09
C PRO A 141 9.29 18.58 2.39
N ARG A 142 8.80 17.72 1.51
CA ARG A 142 7.52 17.02 1.65
C ARG A 142 7.67 15.53 1.96
N PHE A 143 8.84 15.11 2.44
CA PHE A 143 9.12 13.72 2.78
C PHE A 143 9.41 13.56 4.27
N VAL A 144 8.92 12.47 4.84
CA VAL A 144 9.31 12.00 6.18
C VAL A 144 9.47 10.49 6.17
N GLN A 145 10.39 9.99 6.98
CA GLN A 145 10.42 8.59 7.38
C GLN A 145 9.94 8.48 8.82
N LEU A 146 9.01 7.56 9.05
CA LEU A 146 8.44 7.24 10.35
C LEU A 146 8.72 5.79 10.70
N ASP A 147 8.90 5.47 11.98
CA ASP A 147 9.18 4.10 12.42
C ASP A 147 7.92 3.23 12.42
N ARG A 148 6.73 3.85 12.56
CA ARG A 148 5.43 3.16 12.62
C ARG A 148 4.29 4.06 12.20
N LEU A 149 3.19 3.43 11.74
CA LEU A 149 1.99 4.13 11.23
C LEU A 149 1.40 5.11 12.27
N GLY A 150 1.40 4.75 13.56
CA GLY A 150 0.85 5.60 14.62
C GLY A 150 1.51 6.97 14.78
N GLN A 151 2.70 7.20 14.21
CA GLN A 151 3.34 8.51 14.21
C GLN A 151 2.79 9.45 13.14
N LEU A 152 2.00 8.91 12.18
CA LEU A 152 1.51 9.67 11.03
C LEU A 152 0.56 10.79 11.43
N THR A 153 -0.34 10.57 12.38
CA THR A 153 -1.28 11.58 12.89
C THR A 153 -0.54 12.82 13.40
N GLY A 154 0.40 12.62 14.33
CA GLY A 154 1.17 13.72 14.91
C GLY A 154 2.12 14.41 13.92
N TRP A 155 2.47 13.77 12.80
CA TRP A 155 3.20 14.43 11.73
C TRP A 155 2.27 15.27 10.86
N ILE A 156 1.10 14.76 10.47
CA ILE A 156 0.10 15.51 9.67
C ILE A 156 -0.36 16.77 10.41
N GLU A 157 -0.59 16.72 11.72
CA GLU A 157 -0.97 17.88 12.54
C GLU A 157 0.04 19.02 12.45
N LYS A 158 1.32 18.74 12.17
CA LYS A 158 2.37 19.75 12.01
C LYS A 158 2.44 20.37 10.62
N LEU A 159 1.74 19.77 9.64
CA LEU A 159 1.71 20.28 8.26
C LEU A 159 0.65 21.37 8.06
N GLY A 160 -0.39 21.37 8.87
CA GLY A 160 -1.53 22.30 8.81
C GLY A 160 -1.47 23.36 9.84
#